data_0951874d9f8122da8c4d4c9432ea7fc7
#
_entry.id   0951874d9f8122da8c4d4c9432ea7fc7
#
_cell.length_a   1.000
_cell.length_b   1.000
_cell.length_c   1.000
_cell.angle_alpha   90.00
_cell.angle_beta   90.00
_cell.angle_gamma   90.00
#
_symmetry.space_group_name_H-M   'P 1'
#
loop_
_entity.id
_entity.type
_entity.pdbx_description
1 polymer ?
#
loop_
_entity_poly.entity_id
_entity_poly.type
_entity_poly.pdbx_seq_one_letter_code
_entity_poly.pdbx_strand_id
1 'polypeptide(L)'
;MKELAKHIRNHCQEAGYPALSQLVKGTVSKILSKIEIRPHKIDYYLERRDPEFDFKMTQVLHVYKEVELLKSIIKDKDEPPIAYLSYDEKPGIQAIKNIAPDLPAVPGKHSSISRDYEYKRLGTVSLLASIDLLNGRVHGQIKNRHRSIEFIEHLKYLDSYYKDDVKIKMILDNHSAHISKETKQYLKTVPNRFEFIFTPTHGSWLNIIETFFSKITRTFLRKIRVNSIEELKNRFEIYFNEINEMPVIFKWKYKLDEIHLQSKFSNN
;
A
#
# COMPACT_ATOMS: atom_id res chain seq x y z
N MET A 1 9.64 -28.59 3.15
CA MET A 1 9.89 -29.79 2.31
C MET A 1 11.07 -30.64 2.76
N LYS A 2 12.28 -30.09 3.01
CA LYS A 2 13.43 -30.90 3.52
C LYS A 2 13.12 -31.49 4.90
N GLU A 3 12.56 -30.70 5.81
CA GLU A 3 12.19 -31.13 7.16
C GLU A 3 11.07 -32.18 7.14
N LEU A 4 10.05 -31.99 6.30
CA LEU A 4 8.97 -32.96 6.11
C LEU A 4 9.51 -34.32 5.63
N ALA A 5 10.39 -34.31 4.62
CA ALA A 5 11.02 -35.57 4.16
C ALA A 5 11.85 -36.23 5.25
N LYS A 6 12.56 -35.46 6.08
CA LYS A 6 13.31 -35.98 7.24
C LYS A 6 12.36 -36.56 8.29
N HIS A 7 11.29 -35.87 8.62
CA HIS A 7 10.28 -36.33 9.58
C HIS A 7 9.67 -37.68 9.12
N ILE A 8 9.24 -37.74 7.86
CA ILE A 8 8.65 -38.99 7.32
C ILE A 8 9.66 -40.16 7.39
N ARG A 9 10.92 -39.94 6.97
CA ARG A 9 11.95 -41.01 7.08
C ARG A 9 12.16 -41.49 8.50
N ASN A 10 12.11 -40.61 9.47
CA ASN A 10 12.36 -40.96 10.88
C ASN A 10 11.21 -41.79 11.50
N HIS A 11 9.98 -41.58 11.01
CA HIS A 11 8.77 -42.21 11.60
C HIS A 11 8.10 -43.23 10.68
N CYS A 12 8.62 -43.46 9.47
CA CYS A 12 7.98 -44.32 8.49
C CYS A 12 7.87 -45.78 8.94
N GLN A 13 8.81 -46.28 9.73
CA GLN A 13 8.78 -47.67 10.23
C GLN A 13 7.67 -47.82 11.29
N GLU A 14 7.58 -46.94 12.25
CA GLU A 14 6.54 -46.91 13.29
C GLU A 14 5.14 -46.73 12.67
N ALA A 15 5.06 -45.95 11.60
CA ALA A 15 3.82 -45.73 10.85
C ALA A 15 3.44 -46.87 9.89
N GLY A 16 4.24 -47.94 9.78
CA GLY A 16 3.96 -49.08 8.91
C GLY A 16 4.34 -48.87 7.44
N TYR A 17 5.16 -47.87 7.11
CA TYR A 17 5.57 -47.54 5.74
C TYR A 17 7.10 -47.57 5.54
N PRO A 18 7.78 -48.72 5.74
CA PRO A 18 9.25 -48.81 5.70
C PRO A 18 9.85 -48.41 4.34
N ALA A 19 9.11 -48.53 3.25
CA ALA A 19 9.52 -48.10 1.92
C ALA A 19 9.83 -46.59 1.83
N LEU A 20 9.33 -45.75 2.76
CA LEU A 20 9.56 -44.31 2.79
C LEU A 20 10.88 -43.93 3.50
N SER A 21 11.68 -44.86 3.96
CA SER A 21 12.98 -44.64 4.62
C SER A 21 13.99 -43.87 3.74
N GLN A 22 13.85 -43.96 2.41
CA GLN A 22 14.70 -43.29 1.43
C GLN A 22 13.99 -42.06 0.77
N LEU A 23 12.88 -41.60 1.34
CA LEU A 23 12.08 -40.54 0.76
C LEU A 23 12.88 -39.24 0.61
N VAL A 24 12.93 -38.70 -0.60
CA VAL A 24 13.63 -37.45 -0.92
C VAL A 24 12.68 -36.28 -1.09
N LYS A 25 13.19 -35.05 -0.91
CA LYS A 25 12.42 -33.82 -1.06
C LYS A 25 11.64 -33.73 -2.37
N GLY A 26 12.23 -34.15 -3.48
CA GLY A 26 11.60 -34.13 -4.82
C GLY A 26 10.36 -35.03 -4.89
N THR A 27 10.39 -36.20 -4.28
CA THR A 27 9.25 -37.13 -4.23
C THR A 27 8.13 -36.55 -3.37
N VAL A 28 8.45 -35.96 -2.20
CA VAL A 28 7.45 -35.25 -1.37
C VAL A 28 6.77 -34.14 -2.16
N SER A 29 7.55 -33.33 -2.88
CA SER A 29 7.00 -32.25 -3.72
C SER A 29 6.07 -32.77 -4.81
N LYS A 30 6.45 -33.87 -5.49
CA LYS A 30 5.63 -34.51 -6.52
C LYS A 30 4.32 -35.08 -5.96
N ILE A 31 4.38 -35.74 -4.79
CA ILE A 31 3.19 -36.29 -4.12
C ILE A 31 2.24 -35.13 -3.79
N LEU A 32 2.73 -34.11 -3.09
CA LEU A 32 1.91 -32.95 -2.67
C LEU A 32 1.36 -32.13 -3.85
N SER A 33 2.01 -32.15 -5.02
CA SER A 33 1.49 -31.48 -6.21
C SER A 33 0.34 -32.21 -6.90
N LYS A 34 0.21 -33.52 -6.66
CA LYS A 34 -0.84 -34.37 -7.25
C LYS A 34 -2.10 -34.52 -6.39
N ILE A 35 -2.04 -34.05 -5.14
CA ILE A 35 -3.15 -34.16 -4.19
C ILE A 35 -4.09 -32.98 -4.41
N GLU A 36 -5.40 -33.22 -4.50
CA GLU A 36 -6.42 -32.16 -4.60
C GLU A 36 -6.41 -31.25 -3.37
N ILE A 37 -6.32 -31.87 -2.17
CA ILE A 37 -6.23 -31.13 -0.91
C ILE A 37 -4.76 -30.83 -0.61
N ARG A 38 -4.43 -29.57 -0.46
CA ARG A 38 -3.06 -29.08 -0.23
C ARG A 38 -2.93 -28.39 1.14
N PRO A 39 -2.92 -29.16 2.25
CA PRO A 39 -2.95 -28.62 3.61
C PRO A 39 -1.70 -27.81 3.98
N HIS A 40 -0.63 -27.91 3.16
CA HIS A 40 0.60 -27.12 3.32
C HIS A 40 0.55 -25.76 2.60
N LYS A 41 -0.52 -25.46 1.88
CA LYS A 41 -0.79 -24.16 1.27
C LYS A 41 -1.90 -23.48 2.04
N ILE A 42 -1.72 -22.20 2.24
CA ILE A 42 -2.73 -21.33 2.84
C ILE A 42 -3.13 -20.33 1.76
N ASP A 43 -4.38 -20.38 1.38
CA ASP A 43 -4.99 -19.38 0.52
C ASP A 43 -5.79 -18.43 1.42
N TYR A 44 -5.51 -17.13 1.30
CA TYR A 44 -6.21 -16.13 2.08
C TYR A 44 -7.50 -15.74 1.34
N TYR A 45 -8.61 -15.80 2.03
CA TYR A 45 -9.88 -15.26 1.55
C TYR A 45 -10.26 -14.02 2.36
N LEU A 46 -11.07 -13.16 1.77
CA LEU A 46 -11.58 -11.97 2.42
C LEU A 46 -12.95 -12.26 3.01
N GLU A 47 -13.03 -12.30 4.33
CA GLU A 47 -14.30 -12.35 5.06
C GLU A 47 -14.99 -10.98 4.95
N ARG A 48 -16.16 -10.93 4.32
CA ARG A 48 -16.94 -9.71 4.15
C ARG A 48 -17.72 -9.40 5.40
N ARG A 49 -17.08 -8.70 6.35
CA ARG A 49 -17.70 -8.30 7.62
C ARG A 49 -18.44 -6.96 7.56
N ASP A 50 -18.23 -6.19 6.51
CA ASP A 50 -18.93 -4.92 6.27
C ASP A 50 -20.28 -5.21 5.60
N PRO A 51 -21.44 -4.90 6.22
CA PRO A 51 -22.74 -5.11 5.60
C PRO A 51 -22.93 -4.35 4.27
N GLU A 52 -22.21 -3.24 4.11
CA GLU A 52 -22.24 -2.39 2.92
C GLU A 52 -21.05 -2.65 1.97
N PHE A 53 -20.36 -3.81 2.12
CA PHE A 53 -19.14 -4.10 1.38
C PHE A 53 -19.31 -3.92 -0.12
N ASP A 54 -20.32 -4.55 -0.71
CA ASP A 54 -20.53 -4.52 -2.17
C ASP A 54 -20.93 -3.11 -2.65
N PHE A 55 -21.70 -2.37 -1.86
CA PHE A 55 -22.07 -0.99 -2.16
C PHE A 55 -20.84 -0.07 -2.17
N LYS A 56 -20.05 -0.06 -1.09
CA LYS A 56 -18.83 0.76 -0.99
C LYS A 56 -17.79 0.38 -2.05
N MET A 57 -17.60 -0.92 -2.28
CA MET A 57 -16.72 -1.41 -3.35
C MET A 57 -17.17 -0.86 -4.71
N THR A 58 -18.47 -0.94 -5.02
CA THR A 58 -19.03 -0.43 -6.27
C THR A 58 -18.80 1.07 -6.43
N GLN A 59 -18.96 1.87 -5.36
CA GLN A 59 -18.66 3.29 -5.40
C GLN A 59 -17.20 3.58 -5.73
N VAL A 60 -16.25 2.88 -5.10
CA VAL A 60 -14.82 3.03 -5.39
C VAL A 60 -14.50 2.65 -6.84
N LEU A 61 -15.06 1.54 -7.33
CA LEU A 61 -14.84 1.09 -8.70
C LEU A 61 -15.47 2.04 -9.74
N HIS A 62 -16.58 2.68 -9.43
CA HIS A 62 -17.16 3.74 -10.27
C HIS A 62 -16.21 4.92 -10.39
N VAL A 63 -15.55 5.35 -9.30
CA VAL A 63 -14.55 6.42 -9.35
C VAL A 63 -13.39 6.05 -10.28
N TYR A 64 -12.87 4.82 -10.19
CA TYR A 64 -11.80 4.37 -11.10
C TYR A 64 -12.29 4.34 -12.58
N LYS A 65 -13.53 3.96 -12.80
CA LYS A 65 -14.13 3.98 -14.15
C LYS A 65 -14.33 5.39 -14.69
N GLU A 66 -14.80 6.32 -13.85
CA GLU A 66 -14.88 7.74 -14.20
C GLU A 66 -13.51 8.28 -14.60
N VAL A 67 -12.47 8.00 -13.81
CA VAL A 67 -11.08 8.41 -14.10
C VAL A 67 -10.58 7.82 -15.42
N GLU A 68 -10.88 6.55 -15.71
CA GLU A 68 -10.50 5.90 -16.97
C GLU A 68 -11.16 6.58 -18.19
N LEU A 69 -12.44 6.89 -18.08
CA LEU A 69 -13.20 7.58 -19.11
C LEU A 69 -12.68 9.01 -19.33
N LEU A 70 -12.44 9.76 -18.24
CA LEU A 70 -11.92 11.12 -18.32
C LEU A 70 -10.55 11.18 -18.99
N LYS A 71 -9.66 10.25 -18.69
CA LYS A 71 -8.34 10.14 -19.37
C LYS A 71 -8.45 9.95 -20.87
N SER A 72 -9.53 9.37 -21.36
CA SER A 72 -9.76 9.19 -22.81
C SER A 72 -10.32 10.45 -23.48
N ILE A 73 -10.90 11.38 -22.71
CA ILE A 73 -11.62 12.56 -23.21
C ILE A 73 -10.80 13.84 -23.01
N ILE A 74 -10.15 13.98 -21.85
CA ILE A 74 -9.38 15.20 -21.49
C ILE A 74 -8.13 15.25 -22.37
N LYS A 75 -8.00 16.33 -23.14
CA LYS A 75 -6.76 16.69 -23.81
C LYS A 75 -5.81 17.34 -22.82
N ASP A 76 -4.50 17.18 -23.00
CA ASP A 76 -3.40 17.57 -22.06
C ASP A 76 -3.44 19.02 -21.50
N LYS A 77 -4.38 19.85 -21.93
CA LYS A 77 -4.48 21.28 -21.53
C LYS A 77 -5.73 21.64 -20.72
N ASP A 78 -6.67 20.71 -20.57
CA ASP A 78 -7.90 20.99 -19.87
C ASP A 78 -7.80 20.53 -18.41
N GLU A 79 -7.91 21.47 -17.47
CA GLU A 79 -8.03 21.11 -16.05
C GLU A 79 -9.42 20.54 -15.80
N PRO A 80 -9.52 19.34 -15.25
CA PRO A 80 -10.82 18.74 -14.95
C PRO A 80 -11.53 19.51 -13.82
N PRO A 81 -12.84 19.63 -13.82
CA PRO A 81 -13.60 20.30 -12.76
C PRO A 81 -13.60 19.50 -11.44
N ILE A 82 -13.10 18.28 -11.47
CA ILE A 82 -12.99 17.38 -10.32
C ILE A 82 -11.58 16.79 -10.27
N ALA A 83 -10.91 16.94 -9.13
CA ALA A 83 -9.70 16.21 -8.81
C ALA A 83 -10.06 14.88 -8.14
N TYR A 84 -9.53 13.78 -8.66
CA TYR A 84 -9.78 12.43 -8.15
C TYR A 84 -8.54 11.94 -7.40
N LEU A 85 -8.65 11.79 -6.09
CA LEU A 85 -7.54 11.43 -5.22
C LEU A 85 -7.75 10.06 -4.56
N SER A 86 -6.66 9.34 -4.36
CA SER A 86 -6.59 8.17 -3.47
C SER A 86 -5.67 8.56 -2.31
N TYR A 87 -6.19 8.54 -1.09
CA TYR A 87 -5.51 8.99 0.14
C TYR A 87 -5.38 7.84 1.14
N ASP A 88 -4.26 7.83 1.87
CA ASP A 88 -4.06 6.97 3.04
C ASP A 88 -2.85 7.47 3.87
N GLU A 89 -2.65 6.87 5.05
CA GLU A 89 -1.51 7.10 5.91
C GLU A 89 -0.56 5.89 5.94
N LYS A 90 0.73 6.19 5.96
CA LYS A 90 1.78 5.21 6.27
C LYS A 90 2.45 5.58 7.58
N PRO A 91 1.97 5.02 8.71
CA PRO A 91 2.55 5.26 10.01
C PRO A 91 3.86 4.51 10.23
N GLY A 92 4.56 4.86 11.31
CA GLY A 92 5.68 4.05 11.83
C GLY A 92 6.94 4.04 10.97
N ILE A 93 7.14 5.04 10.11
CA ILE A 93 8.36 5.18 9.34
C ILE A 93 9.51 5.55 10.28
N GLN A 94 10.50 4.66 10.38
CA GLN A 94 11.60 4.82 11.33
C GLN A 94 12.74 5.66 10.73
N ALA A 95 13.17 6.68 11.48
CA ALA A 95 14.44 7.35 11.26
C ALA A 95 15.56 6.50 11.91
N ILE A 96 16.45 5.96 11.08
CA ILE A 96 17.49 5.01 11.50
C ILE A 96 18.86 5.57 11.12
N LYS A 97 19.79 5.58 12.09
CA LYS A 97 21.18 5.97 11.91
C LYS A 97 22.10 4.76 12.06
N ASN A 98 23.11 4.62 11.20
CA ASN A 98 24.18 3.66 11.42
C ASN A 98 25.02 4.05 12.65
N ILE A 99 25.51 3.07 13.38
CA ILE A 99 26.48 3.28 14.47
C ILE A 99 27.88 3.38 13.88
N ALA A 100 28.25 2.45 13.01
CA ALA A 100 29.48 2.50 12.23
C ALA A 100 29.23 2.97 10.79
N PRO A 101 30.20 3.58 10.10
CA PRO A 101 30.09 3.95 8.69
C PRO A 101 29.95 2.71 7.80
N ASP A 102 29.20 2.86 6.69
CA ASP A 102 29.14 1.83 5.66
C ASP A 102 30.51 1.62 5.02
N LEU A 103 30.90 0.38 4.77
CA LEU A 103 32.11 0.05 4.02
C LEU A 103 31.79 0.06 2.52
N PRO A 104 32.54 0.82 1.69
CA PRO A 104 32.28 0.95 0.28
C PRO A 104 32.57 -0.35 -0.47
N ALA A 105 31.92 -0.53 -1.62
CA ALA A 105 32.29 -1.59 -2.54
C ALA A 105 33.73 -1.38 -3.06
N VAL A 106 34.49 -2.47 -3.17
CA VAL A 106 35.88 -2.45 -3.67
C VAL A 106 36.00 -3.41 -4.85
N PRO A 107 36.26 -2.93 -6.08
CA PRO A 107 36.44 -3.78 -7.25
C PRO A 107 37.46 -4.90 -7.01
N GLY A 108 37.14 -6.13 -7.44
CA GLY A 108 38.01 -7.30 -7.27
C GLY A 108 38.00 -7.92 -5.85
N LYS A 109 37.41 -7.25 -4.84
CA LYS A 109 37.31 -7.77 -3.47
C LYS A 109 35.86 -8.05 -3.06
N HIS A 110 34.99 -7.05 -3.13
CA HIS A 110 33.56 -7.18 -2.82
C HIS A 110 32.76 -6.15 -3.63
N SER A 111 31.69 -6.62 -4.24
CA SER A 111 30.90 -5.84 -5.21
C SER A 111 29.78 -5.00 -4.58
N SER A 112 29.55 -5.14 -3.27
CA SER A 112 28.44 -4.49 -2.55
C SER A 112 28.96 -3.66 -1.36
N ILE A 113 28.16 -2.65 -0.99
CA ILE A 113 28.37 -1.92 0.26
C ILE A 113 28.06 -2.86 1.41
N SER A 114 28.95 -2.91 2.40
CA SER A 114 28.75 -3.65 3.65
C SER A 114 28.31 -2.68 4.73
N ARG A 115 27.25 -3.04 5.45
CA ARG A 115 26.63 -2.23 6.47
C ARG A 115 26.63 -3.00 7.80
N ASP A 116 26.92 -2.29 8.89
CA ASP A 116 26.82 -2.83 10.23
C ASP A 116 25.38 -3.24 10.55
N TYR A 117 25.22 -4.30 11.30
CA TYR A 117 23.93 -4.77 11.81
C TYR A 117 23.35 -3.84 12.87
N GLU A 118 24.21 -3.16 13.63
CA GLU A 118 23.79 -2.27 14.69
C GLU A 118 23.35 -0.91 14.14
N TYR A 119 22.26 -0.40 14.69
CA TYR A 119 21.71 0.89 14.31
C TYR A 119 21.04 1.59 15.50
N LYS A 120 21.01 2.91 15.45
CA LYS A 120 20.29 3.75 16.42
C LYS A 120 18.96 4.19 15.82
N ARG A 121 17.87 4.01 16.56
CA ARG A 121 16.56 4.58 16.24
C ARG A 121 16.50 6.02 16.76
N LEU A 122 16.15 6.95 15.88
CA LEU A 122 16.05 8.37 16.19
C LEU A 122 14.60 8.82 16.46
N GLY A 123 13.63 7.99 16.09
CA GLY A 123 12.21 8.23 16.23
C GLY A 123 11.43 7.71 15.03
N THR A 124 10.15 7.99 15.03
CA THR A 124 9.21 7.59 13.96
C THR A 124 8.43 8.80 13.44
N VAL A 125 8.06 8.74 12.17
CA VAL A 125 7.16 9.70 11.53
C VAL A 125 6.05 8.97 10.79
N SER A 126 4.99 9.69 10.42
CA SER A 126 3.91 9.22 9.58
C SER A 126 3.91 9.99 8.27
N LEU A 127 3.73 9.29 7.16
CA LEU A 127 3.48 9.89 5.86
C LEU A 127 1.96 9.93 5.65
N LEU A 128 1.41 11.12 5.43
CA LEU A 128 0.07 11.32 4.90
C LEU A 128 0.22 11.62 3.41
N ALA A 129 -0.44 10.87 2.55
CA ALA A 129 -0.26 11.07 1.12
C ALA A 129 -1.57 10.90 0.34
N SER A 130 -1.68 11.67 -0.75
CA SER A 130 -2.71 11.52 -1.76
C SER A 130 -2.06 11.36 -3.13
N ILE A 131 -2.64 10.52 -3.99
CA ILE A 131 -2.25 10.42 -5.40
C ILE A 131 -3.39 10.94 -6.25
N ASP A 132 -3.09 11.89 -7.13
CA ASP A 132 -4.02 12.31 -8.18
C ASP A 132 -4.12 11.18 -9.22
N LEU A 133 -5.33 10.65 -9.36
CA LEU A 133 -5.60 9.49 -10.21
C LEU A 133 -5.56 9.83 -11.70
N LEU A 134 -5.72 11.10 -12.08
CA LEU A 134 -5.69 11.54 -13.47
C LEU A 134 -4.26 11.71 -13.98
N ASN A 135 -3.41 12.39 -13.22
CA ASN A 135 -2.05 12.75 -13.65
C ASN A 135 -0.93 12.00 -12.91
N GLY A 136 -1.25 11.28 -11.83
CA GLY A 136 -0.28 10.50 -11.05
C GLY A 136 0.55 11.31 -10.05
N ARG A 137 0.25 12.61 -9.89
CA ARG A 137 0.96 13.48 -8.93
C ARG A 137 0.73 13.01 -7.50
N VAL A 138 1.77 13.04 -6.71
CA VAL A 138 1.75 12.66 -5.29
C VAL A 138 1.80 13.90 -4.42
N HIS A 139 0.84 14.04 -3.54
CA HIS A 139 0.78 15.04 -2.48
C HIS A 139 1.15 14.36 -1.17
N GLY A 140 2.40 14.50 -0.73
CA GLY A 140 2.91 13.86 0.48
C GLY A 140 3.27 14.86 1.56
N GLN A 141 2.93 14.55 2.81
CA GLN A 141 3.32 15.34 3.99
C GLN A 141 3.85 14.40 5.08
N ILE A 142 4.98 14.77 5.67
CA ILE A 142 5.55 14.03 6.79
C ILE A 142 5.16 14.70 8.09
N LYS A 143 4.46 13.97 8.94
CA LYS A 143 3.98 14.42 10.24
C LYS A 143 4.51 13.53 11.36
N ASN A 144 4.50 14.04 12.58
CA ASN A 144 4.88 13.23 13.74
C ASN A 144 3.78 12.24 14.15
N ARG A 145 2.54 12.53 13.76
CA ARG A 145 1.34 11.71 14.04
C ARG A 145 0.40 11.74 12.83
N HIS A 146 -0.68 10.94 12.90
CA HIS A 146 -1.71 10.81 11.86
C HIS A 146 -3.11 10.86 12.46
N ARG A 147 -3.37 11.91 13.26
CA ARG A 147 -4.67 12.17 13.91
C ARG A 147 -5.53 13.08 13.04
N SER A 148 -6.73 13.38 13.51
CA SER A 148 -7.66 14.32 12.85
C SER A 148 -7.01 15.67 12.50
N ILE A 149 -6.14 16.18 13.37
CA ILE A 149 -5.45 17.47 13.16
C ILE A 149 -4.54 17.38 11.93
N GLU A 150 -3.68 16.38 11.86
CA GLU A 150 -2.75 16.20 10.74
C GLU A 150 -3.51 15.90 9.45
N PHE A 151 -4.63 15.16 9.52
CA PHE A 151 -5.50 14.93 8.37
C PHE A 151 -6.14 16.23 7.87
N ILE A 152 -6.67 17.07 8.78
CA ILE A 152 -7.23 18.38 8.42
C ILE A 152 -6.16 19.29 7.80
N GLU A 153 -4.92 19.27 8.30
CA GLU A 153 -3.80 20.00 7.68
C GLU A 153 -3.53 19.50 6.24
N HIS A 154 -3.66 18.20 6.00
CA HIS A 154 -3.54 17.65 4.65
C HIS A 154 -4.69 18.10 3.75
N LEU A 155 -5.92 18.12 4.25
CA LEU A 155 -7.06 18.65 3.50
C LEU A 155 -6.87 20.14 3.15
N LYS A 156 -6.41 20.97 4.10
CA LYS A 156 -6.10 22.38 3.85
C LYS A 156 -5.00 22.58 2.80
N TYR A 157 -3.98 21.73 2.83
CA TYR A 157 -2.95 21.73 1.81
C TYR A 157 -3.52 21.42 0.42
N LEU A 158 -4.37 20.38 0.29
CA LEU A 158 -5.03 20.07 -0.96
C LEU A 158 -5.98 21.17 -1.42
N ASP A 159 -6.73 21.77 -0.49
CA ASP A 159 -7.62 22.90 -0.76
C ASP A 159 -6.87 24.10 -1.34
N SER A 160 -5.69 24.42 -0.81
CA SER A 160 -4.84 25.49 -1.32
C SER A 160 -4.12 25.15 -2.64
N TYR A 161 -3.96 23.87 -2.95
CA TYR A 161 -3.28 23.42 -4.16
C TYR A 161 -4.18 23.45 -5.40
N TYR A 162 -5.41 22.97 -5.27
CA TYR A 162 -6.39 22.96 -6.37
C TYR A 162 -7.16 24.28 -6.41
N LYS A 163 -7.51 24.75 -7.63
CA LYS A 163 -8.32 25.97 -7.82
C LYS A 163 -9.64 25.89 -7.04
N ASP A 164 -10.17 27.04 -6.66
CA ASP A 164 -11.38 27.14 -5.82
C ASP A 164 -12.63 26.48 -6.44
N ASP A 165 -12.72 26.45 -7.77
CA ASP A 165 -13.83 25.85 -8.53
C ASP A 165 -13.70 24.33 -8.73
N VAL A 166 -12.54 23.73 -8.39
CA VAL A 166 -12.30 22.29 -8.54
C VAL A 166 -12.83 21.52 -7.33
N LYS A 167 -13.77 20.62 -7.52
CA LYS A 167 -14.20 19.69 -6.47
C LYS A 167 -13.15 18.59 -6.26
N ILE A 168 -12.90 18.22 -5.02
CA ILE A 168 -11.94 17.16 -4.66
C ILE A 168 -12.70 15.91 -4.23
N LYS A 169 -12.70 14.87 -5.08
CA LYS A 169 -13.26 13.55 -4.79
C LYS A 169 -12.15 12.64 -4.30
N MET A 170 -12.25 12.11 -3.08
CA MET A 170 -11.17 11.39 -2.40
C MET A 170 -11.61 10.00 -1.99
N ILE A 171 -10.90 8.97 -2.46
CA ILE A 171 -11.00 7.59 -1.96
C ILE A 171 -10.12 7.48 -0.71
N LEU A 172 -10.69 6.99 0.40
CA LEU A 172 -10.00 6.81 1.67
C LEU A 172 -10.66 5.68 2.49
N ASP A 173 -10.00 5.22 3.52
CA ASP A 173 -10.53 4.21 4.44
C ASP A 173 -11.42 4.80 5.53
N ASN A 174 -12.01 3.92 6.37
CA ASN A 174 -12.87 4.32 7.48
C ASN A 174 -12.07 4.65 8.76
N HIS A 175 -10.84 5.13 8.67
CA HIS A 175 -10.06 5.52 9.83
C HIS A 175 -10.79 6.60 10.65
N SER A 176 -10.71 6.52 11.99
CA SER A 176 -11.46 7.41 12.89
C SER A 176 -11.14 8.89 12.70
N ALA A 177 -9.95 9.22 12.24
CA ALA A 177 -9.54 10.60 11.93
C ALA A 177 -10.39 11.20 10.79
N HIS A 178 -10.79 10.40 9.80
CA HIS A 178 -11.53 10.86 8.63
C HIS A 178 -12.98 11.23 8.94
N ILE A 179 -13.58 10.57 9.93
CA ILE A 179 -14.98 10.74 10.32
C ILE A 179 -15.14 11.48 11.65
N SER A 180 -14.06 12.01 12.22
CA SER A 180 -14.05 12.70 13.50
C SER A 180 -14.91 13.96 13.51
N LYS A 181 -15.24 14.44 14.73
CA LYS A 181 -16.01 15.70 14.89
C LYS A 181 -15.25 16.88 14.31
N GLU A 182 -13.94 16.92 14.53
CA GLU A 182 -13.04 17.99 14.07
C GLU A 182 -13.00 18.01 12.53
N THR A 183 -12.86 16.85 11.90
CA THR A 183 -12.88 16.74 10.43
C THR A 183 -14.23 17.18 9.87
N LYS A 184 -15.34 16.72 10.44
CA LYS A 184 -16.69 17.14 10.03
C LYS A 184 -16.90 18.64 10.21
N GLN A 185 -16.34 19.23 11.27
CA GLN A 185 -16.41 20.67 11.50
C GLN A 185 -15.62 21.46 10.44
N TYR A 186 -14.41 21.00 10.10
CA TYR A 186 -13.64 21.61 9.01
C TYR A 186 -14.37 21.52 7.67
N LEU A 187 -14.91 20.35 7.31
CA LEU A 187 -15.64 20.18 6.04
C LEU A 187 -16.87 21.10 5.91
N LYS A 188 -17.49 21.50 7.02
CA LYS A 188 -18.57 22.50 7.01
C LYS A 188 -18.08 23.91 6.66
N THR A 189 -16.80 24.22 6.87
CA THR A 189 -16.22 25.52 6.49
C THR A 189 -15.90 25.62 5.00
N VAL A 190 -15.81 24.49 4.31
CA VAL A 190 -15.53 24.38 2.87
C VAL A 190 -16.63 23.53 2.19
N PRO A 191 -17.90 24.00 2.16
CA PRO A 191 -19.02 23.22 1.68
C PRO A 191 -18.84 22.85 0.21
N ASN A 192 -19.20 21.59 -0.13
CA ASN A 192 -19.10 21.03 -1.49
C ASN A 192 -17.69 20.91 -2.08
N ARG A 193 -16.64 21.26 -1.33
CA ARG A 193 -15.24 21.18 -1.79
C ARG A 193 -14.75 19.74 -1.83
N PHE A 194 -15.02 18.95 -0.78
CA PHE A 194 -14.60 17.56 -0.65
C PHE A 194 -15.76 16.59 -0.74
N GLU A 195 -15.55 15.51 -1.47
CA GLU A 195 -16.43 14.35 -1.52
C GLU A 195 -15.63 13.09 -1.14
N PHE A 196 -15.97 12.45 -0.02
CA PHE A 196 -15.29 11.26 0.48
C PHE A 196 -15.98 10.00 -0.01
N ILE A 197 -15.22 9.09 -0.61
CA ILE A 197 -15.64 7.77 -1.04
C ILE A 197 -14.90 6.75 -0.17
N PHE A 198 -15.61 6.16 0.77
CA PHE A 198 -15.01 5.25 1.73
C PHE A 198 -14.85 3.85 1.14
N THR A 199 -13.65 3.24 1.35
CA THR A 199 -13.48 1.81 1.07
C THR A 199 -14.25 0.99 2.10
N PRO A 200 -14.70 -0.24 1.75
CA PRO A 200 -15.31 -1.11 2.74
C PRO A 200 -14.29 -1.54 3.81
N THR A 201 -14.78 -1.89 4.99
CA THR A 201 -13.94 -2.46 6.06
C THR A 201 -13.24 -3.72 5.54
N HIS A 202 -11.94 -3.86 5.80
CA HIS A 202 -11.05 -4.87 5.20
C HIS A 202 -10.91 -4.80 3.67
N GLY A 203 -11.26 -3.66 3.07
CA GLY A 203 -11.14 -3.40 1.64
C GLY A 203 -9.98 -2.46 1.27
N SER A 204 -8.91 -2.36 2.07
CA SER A 204 -7.77 -1.45 1.81
C SER A 204 -7.10 -1.71 0.46
N TRP A 205 -7.14 -2.96 -0.05
CA TRP A 205 -6.65 -3.31 -1.37
C TRP A 205 -7.36 -2.56 -2.52
N LEU A 206 -8.56 -2.01 -2.28
CA LEU A 206 -9.27 -1.13 -3.21
C LEU A 206 -8.64 0.27 -3.28
N ASN A 207 -7.80 0.65 -2.30
CA ASN A 207 -7.14 1.94 -2.28
C ASN A 207 -5.81 1.86 -3.02
N ILE A 208 -5.72 2.46 -4.21
CA ILE A 208 -4.56 2.32 -5.10
C ILE A 208 -3.27 2.92 -4.52
N ILE A 209 -3.37 3.84 -3.55
CA ILE A 209 -2.22 4.45 -2.88
C ILE A 209 -1.36 3.42 -2.15
N GLU A 210 -1.91 2.27 -1.75
CA GLU A 210 -1.14 1.16 -1.17
C GLU A 210 -0.05 0.65 -2.13
N THR A 211 -0.31 0.72 -3.43
CA THR A 211 0.71 0.41 -4.46
C THR A 211 1.87 1.41 -4.40
N PHE A 212 1.60 2.69 -4.17
CA PHE A 212 2.63 3.71 -3.96
C PHE A 212 3.39 3.46 -2.66
N PHE A 213 2.72 3.14 -1.56
CA PHE A 213 3.38 2.82 -0.29
C PHE A 213 4.28 1.58 -0.39
N SER A 214 3.89 0.60 -1.17
CA SER A 214 4.73 -0.55 -1.49
C SER A 214 5.96 -0.15 -2.34
N LYS A 215 5.78 0.74 -3.31
CA LYS A 215 6.88 1.28 -4.13
C LYS A 215 7.87 2.05 -3.28
N ILE A 216 7.42 3.06 -2.52
CA ILE A 216 8.30 3.91 -1.69
C ILE A 216 9.04 3.09 -0.62
N THR A 217 8.39 2.08 -0.06
CA THR A 217 9.04 1.18 0.90
C THR A 217 10.21 0.45 0.28
N ARG A 218 10.06 -0.09 -0.92
CA ARG A 218 11.09 -0.87 -1.62
C ARG A 218 12.22 -0.01 -2.19
N THR A 219 11.89 1.14 -2.77
CA THR A 219 12.85 1.97 -3.51
C THR A 219 13.55 3.00 -2.64
N PHE A 220 12.87 3.57 -1.64
CA PHE A 220 13.36 4.66 -0.84
C PHE A 220 13.63 4.27 0.62
N LEU A 221 12.63 3.70 1.33
CA LEU A 221 12.72 3.50 2.78
C LEU A 221 13.61 2.33 3.18
N ARG A 222 13.64 1.24 2.40
CA ARG A 222 14.30 -0.02 2.79
C ARG A 222 15.79 0.15 3.13
N LYS A 223 16.47 1.08 2.47
CA LYS A 223 17.92 1.28 2.63
C LYS A 223 18.28 2.63 3.22
N ILE A 224 17.28 3.46 3.53
CA ILE A 224 17.55 4.81 4.02
C ILE A 224 18.26 4.78 5.38
N ARG A 225 19.22 5.67 5.55
CA ARG A 225 19.89 5.99 6.80
C ARG A 225 20.00 7.49 6.90
N VAL A 226 19.73 8.03 8.09
CA VAL A 226 19.67 9.47 8.35
C VAL A 226 20.32 9.77 9.69
N ASN A 227 20.77 11.01 9.88
CA ASN A 227 21.36 11.47 11.13
C ASN A 227 20.34 12.13 12.06
N SER A 228 19.17 12.52 11.53
CA SER A 228 18.09 13.13 12.31
C SER A 228 16.72 12.85 11.67
N ILE A 229 15.65 13.15 12.40
CA ILE A 229 14.27 13.12 11.87
C ILE A 229 14.11 14.21 10.80
N GLU A 230 14.73 15.36 10.99
CA GLU A 230 14.68 16.48 10.04
C GLU A 230 15.33 16.09 8.72
N GLU A 231 16.46 15.40 8.75
CA GLU A 231 17.08 14.87 7.53
C GLU A 231 16.12 13.89 6.81
N LEU A 232 15.41 13.02 7.54
CA LEU A 232 14.43 12.13 6.94
C LEU A 232 13.31 12.92 6.24
N LYS A 233 12.77 13.96 6.89
CA LYS A 233 11.74 14.84 6.31
C LYS A 233 12.23 15.51 5.04
N ASN A 234 13.42 16.12 5.07
CA ASN A 234 14.01 16.77 3.90
C ASN A 234 14.22 15.81 2.73
N ARG A 235 14.66 14.57 3.01
CA ARG A 235 14.81 13.54 1.97
C ARG A 235 13.46 13.13 1.37
N PHE A 236 12.39 13.13 2.14
CA PHE A 236 11.05 12.92 1.61
C PHE A 236 10.61 14.05 0.69
N GLU A 237 10.89 15.31 1.03
CA GLU A 237 10.57 16.47 0.18
C GLU A 237 11.30 16.38 -1.16
N ILE A 238 12.59 16.07 -1.14
CA ILE A 238 13.38 15.82 -2.37
C ILE A 238 12.75 14.69 -3.17
N TYR A 239 12.44 13.55 -2.54
CA TYR A 239 11.83 12.41 -3.20
C TYR A 239 10.48 12.75 -3.85
N PHE A 240 9.61 13.51 -3.17
CA PHE A 240 8.33 13.95 -3.75
C PHE A 240 8.52 14.90 -4.93
N ASN A 241 9.49 15.80 -4.88
CA ASN A 241 9.82 16.66 -6.01
C ASN A 241 10.28 15.84 -7.21
N GLU A 242 11.22 14.91 -7.01
CA GLU A 242 11.74 14.05 -8.08
C GLU A 242 10.65 13.19 -8.74
N ILE A 243 9.80 12.52 -7.95
CA ILE A 243 8.73 11.68 -8.52
C ILE A 243 7.64 12.50 -9.21
N ASN A 244 7.46 13.77 -8.82
CA ASN A 244 6.48 14.67 -9.40
C ASN A 244 6.99 15.42 -10.64
N GLU A 245 8.29 15.33 -10.97
CA GLU A 245 8.81 15.79 -12.27
C GLU A 245 8.32 14.89 -13.42
N MET A 246 8.22 13.57 -13.18
CA MET A 246 7.68 12.59 -14.12
C MET A 246 6.70 11.65 -13.40
N PRO A 247 5.47 12.11 -13.12
CA PRO A 247 4.50 11.35 -12.33
C PRO A 247 4.12 10.04 -12.99
N VAL A 248 4.02 8.99 -12.19
CA VAL A 248 3.60 7.67 -12.66
C VAL A 248 2.12 7.47 -12.39
N ILE A 249 1.33 7.34 -13.43
CA ILE A 249 -0.09 7.03 -13.30
C ILE A 249 -0.24 5.55 -12.92
N PHE A 250 -0.76 5.29 -11.72
CA PHE A 250 -1.12 3.95 -11.29
C PHE A 250 -2.41 3.52 -11.96
N LYS A 251 -2.40 2.32 -12.56
CA LYS A 251 -3.59 1.76 -13.24
C LYS A 251 -4.26 0.75 -12.34
N TRP A 252 -5.56 0.90 -12.15
CA TRP A 252 -6.38 -0.13 -11.53
C TRP A 252 -6.49 -1.34 -12.45
N LYS A 253 -6.18 -2.54 -11.95
CA LYS A 253 -6.08 -3.77 -12.76
C LYS A 253 -7.31 -4.67 -12.70
N TYR A 254 -8.12 -4.55 -11.65
CA TYR A 254 -9.27 -5.43 -11.48
C TYR A 254 -10.47 -4.91 -12.26
N LYS A 255 -11.12 -5.80 -13.04
CA LYS A 255 -12.34 -5.50 -13.76
C LYS A 255 -13.55 -5.78 -12.89
N LEU A 256 -14.58 -4.95 -12.99
CA LEU A 256 -15.84 -5.12 -12.25
C LEU A 256 -16.43 -6.53 -12.44
N ASP A 257 -16.39 -7.04 -13.68
CA ASP A 257 -16.94 -8.34 -14.04
C ASP A 257 -16.19 -9.53 -13.39
N GLU A 258 -14.88 -9.42 -13.21
CA GLU A 258 -14.05 -10.44 -12.57
C GLU A 258 -14.33 -10.53 -11.05
N ILE A 259 -14.68 -9.42 -10.42
CA ILE A 259 -15.00 -9.35 -8.98
C ILE A 259 -16.36 -10.00 -8.70
N HIS A 260 -17.36 -9.79 -9.57
CA HIS A 260 -18.67 -10.42 -9.45
C HIS A 260 -18.61 -11.96 -9.67
N LEU A 261 -17.71 -12.46 -10.51
CA LEU A 261 -17.51 -13.89 -10.71
C LEU A 261 -16.91 -14.56 -9.46
N GLN A 262 -15.94 -13.93 -8.80
CA GLN A 262 -15.36 -14.47 -7.55
C GLN A 262 -16.37 -14.51 -6.39
N SER A 263 -17.35 -13.60 -6.35
CA SER A 263 -18.39 -13.60 -5.33
C SER A 263 -19.38 -14.77 -5.44
N LYS A 264 -19.61 -15.31 -6.66
CA LYS A 264 -20.49 -16.46 -6.88
C LYS A 264 -19.87 -17.80 -6.46
N PHE A 265 -18.55 -17.90 -6.40
CA PHE A 265 -17.84 -19.13 -5.99
C PHE A 265 -17.60 -19.22 -4.46
N SER A 266 -17.89 -18.16 -3.70
CA SER A 266 -17.74 -18.15 -2.22
C SER A 266 -18.99 -18.61 -1.48
N ASN A 267 -20.08 -18.92 -2.17
CA ASN A 267 -21.38 -19.30 -1.60
C ASN A 267 -21.71 -20.80 -1.80
N ASN A 268 -20.73 -21.67 -2.01
CA ASN A 268 -20.88 -23.13 -2.01
C ASN A 268 -20.00 -23.78 -0.96
#